data_07f20c14027b5295df04d96eb4a7e12c
#
_entry.id   07f20c14027b5295df04d96eb4a7e12c
#
_cell.length_a   1.000
_cell.length_b   1.000
_cell.length_c   1.000
_cell.angle_alpha   90.00
_cell.angle_beta   90.00
_cell.angle_gamma   90.00
#
_symmetry.space_group_name_H-M   'P 1'
#
loop_
_entity.id
_entity.type
_entity.pdbx_description
1 polymer ?
#
loop_
_entity_poly.entity_id
_entity_poly.type
_entity_poly.pdbx_seq_one_letter_code
_entity_poly.pdbx_strand_id
1 'polypeptide(L)'
;MVKKGKLTTVVFCVFLAGLLAWHIGLPDKDRSETENRTLAQFPEFSWENLKNGSFTAGMEDYFADQFPLRDDWTGLKARCEQLLGKREFNGVYLCGDTLIAKVDEPDRLQMEKNLDDVKRFGEASHGRVLLGLIPSAAEVWKDRLPQGAPSFDQAAFIQNAAEKTGLPTVDLLGALTEHAGEPIYYRTDHHWTTRGAFYGANALLNALGKELLKETDFTPENASTDFNGTLYSTSGIHWLAPDTIEYWVSEDDLRVTSWKSGKEEPGRLYDRSYLEHKDKYSSFLGGNQPLCVLENPAITDGSKLLLIRDSYSDSLAPFLAQRFSEVHLVDLRYYHTSVADYMAEQGIDTAVMLYSVSNFLADRNLIYLAPRG
;
A
#
# COMPACT_ATOMS: atom_id res chain seq x y z
N MET A 1 51.23 -21.70 16.90
CA MET A 1 50.22 -20.79 16.33
C MET A 1 49.90 -21.07 14.85
N VAL A 2 50.90 -21.36 13.98
CA VAL A 2 50.68 -21.56 12.52
C VAL A 2 49.75 -22.75 12.16
N LYS A 3 49.72 -23.85 12.96
CA LYS A 3 48.81 -24.98 12.71
C LYS A 3 47.33 -24.67 12.94
N LYS A 4 47.00 -23.83 13.95
CA LYS A 4 45.59 -23.43 14.22
C LYS A 4 45.03 -22.54 13.11
N GLY A 5 45.83 -21.61 12.56
CA GLY A 5 45.41 -20.77 11.44
C GLY A 5 45.11 -21.59 10.17
N LYS A 6 45.93 -22.59 9.86
CA LYS A 6 45.68 -23.45 8.68
C LYS A 6 44.38 -24.26 8.81
N LEU A 7 44.08 -24.79 10.02
CA LEU A 7 42.84 -25.52 10.26
C LEU A 7 41.63 -24.62 10.07
N THR A 8 41.66 -23.41 10.64
CA THR A 8 40.56 -22.42 10.47
C THR A 8 40.32 -22.07 8.99
N THR A 9 41.40 -21.85 8.23
CA THR A 9 41.30 -21.58 6.79
C THR A 9 40.67 -22.75 6.03
N VAL A 10 41.13 -24.00 6.33
CA VAL A 10 40.55 -25.19 5.67
C VAL A 10 39.08 -25.36 6.00
N VAL A 11 38.69 -25.22 7.27
CA VAL A 11 37.28 -25.31 7.69
C VAL A 11 36.44 -24.25 7.00
N PHE A 12 36.93 -23.01 6.91
CA PHE A 12 36.25 -21.91 6.22
C PHE A 12 36.08 -22.19 4.71
N CYS A 13 37.15 -22.65 4.03
CA CYS A 13 37.06 -22.99 2.60
C CYS A 13 36.11 -24.18 2.35
N VAL A 14 36.11 -25.21 3.21
CA VAL A 14 35.14 -26.33 3.11
C VAL A 14 33.70 -25.84 3.31
N PHE A 15 33.49 -24.95 4.28
CA PHE A 15 32.19 -24.36 4.51
C PHE A 15 31.66 -23.55 3.28
N LEU A 16 32.50 -22.69 2.71
CA LEU A 16 32.15 -21.93 1.48
C LEU A 16 31.89 -22.85 0.29
N ALA A 17 32.77 -23.88 0.09
CA ALA A 17 32.55 -24.84 -0.99
C ALA A 17 31.24 -25.64 -0.80
N GLY A 18 30.91 -25.98 0.45
CA GLY A 18 29.67 -26.66 0.80
C GLY A 18 28.42 -25.77 0.48
N LEU A 19 28.48 -24.49 0.85
CA LEU A 19 27.40 -23.53 0.52
C LEU A 19 27.25 -23.35 -1.00
N LEU A 20 28.34 -23.24 -1.74
CA LEU A 20 28.33 -23.13 -3.19
C LEU A 20 27.74 -24.39 -3.84
N ALA A 21 28.18 -25.58 -3.40
CA ALA A 21 27.64 -26.84 -3.90
C ALA A 21 26.15 -26.99 -3.59
N TRP A 22 25.71 -26.52 -2.42
CA TRP A 22 24.30 -26.50 -2.06
C TRP A 22 23.50 -25.53 -2.96
N HIS A 23 23.99 -24.32 -3.16
CA HIS A 23 23.39 -23.34 -4.06
C HIS A 23 23.22 -23.88 -5.49
N ILE A 24 24.27 -24.53 -6.05
CA ILE A 24 24.23 -25.11 -7.40
C ILE A 24 23.26 -26.31 -7.47
N GLY A 25 23.09 -27.03 -6.37
CA GLY A 25 22.21 -28.21 -6.31
C GLY A 25 20.73 -27.92 -6.08
N LEU A 26 20.36 -26.69 -5.72
CA LEU A 26 18.96 -26.28 -5.54
C LEU A 26 18.38 -25.78 -6.85
N PRO A 27 17.09 -26.05 -7.14
CA PRO A 27 16.40 -25.41 -8.25
C PRO A 27 16.19 -23.92 -7.96
N ASP A 28 16.34 -23.10 -9.00
CA ASP A 28 16.05 -21.69 -8.90
C ASP A 28 14.56 -21.45 -8.60
N LYS A 29 14.30 -20.40 -7.83
CA LYS A 29 12.94 -19.94 -7.52
C LYS A 29 12.60 -18.73 -8.37
N ASP A 30 11.42 -18.71 -8.95
CA ASP A 30 10.95 -17.54 -9.73
C ASP A 30 10.55 -16.38 -8.83
N ARG A 31 10.08 -16.67 -7.61
CA ARG A 31 9.50 -15.67 -6.70
C ARG A 31 9.83 -15.98 -5.24
N SER A 32 10.01 -14.94 -4.44
CA SER A 32 9.96 -15.02 -2.98
C SER A 32 8.55 -14.74 -2.49
N GLU A 33 7.92 -15.74 -1.88
CA GLU A 33 6.63 -15.58 -1.22
C GLU A 33 6.75 -14.66 0.01
N THR A 34 7.87 -14.74 0.73
CA THR A 34 8.11 -13.91 1.92
C THR A 34 8.24 -12.43 1.58
N GLU A 35 8.94 -12.09 0.48
CA GLU A 35 9.16 -10.71 0.04
C GLU A 35 8.12 -10.22 -0.99
N ASN A 36 7.27 -11.13 -1.46
CA ASN A 36 6.25 -10.84 -2.50
C ASN A 36 6.85 -10.20 -3.76
N ARG A 37 8.00 -10.70 -4.23
CA ARG A 37 8.69 -10.20 -5.44
C ARG A 37 9.28 -11.32 -6.29
N THR A 38 9.46 -11.03 -7.56
CA THR A 38 10.22 -11.88 -8.48
C THR A 38 11.69 -11.88 -8.07
N LEU A 39 12.34 -13.05 -8.11
CA LEU A 39 13.76 -13.23 -7.83
C LEU A 39 14.57 -13.15 -9.12
N ALA A 40 15.79 -12.63 -9.00
CA ALA A 40 16.74 -12.57 -10.11
C ALA A 40 17.05 -13.99 -10.62
N GLN A 41 16.98 -14.14 -11.93
CA GLN A 41 17.33 -15.37 -12.63
C GLN A 41 18.77 -15.29 -13.15
N PHE A 42 19.36 -16.43 -13.51
CA PHE A 42 20.72 -16.46 -14.05
C PHE A 42 20.81 -15.56 -15.27
N PRO A 43 21.74 -14.57 -15.31
CA PRO A 43 21.78 -13.57 -16.38
C PRO A 43 22.29 -14.17 -17.70
N GLU A 44 21.78 -13.67 -18.81
CA GLU A 44 22.29 -14.05 -20.13
C GLU A 44 23.72 -13.57 -20.32
N PHE A 45 24.59 -14.51 -20.67
CA PHE A 45 25.98 -14.20 -20.98
C PHE A 45 26.11 -13.63 -22.39
N SER A 46 26.70 -12.43 -22.50
CA SER A 46 27.26 -11.90 -23.75
C SER A 46 28.53 -11.14 -23.46
N TRP A 47 29.43 -11.05 -24.48
CA TRP A 47 30.66 -10.26 -24.34
C TRP A 47 30.38 -8.77 -24.13
N GLU A 48 29.24 -8.27 -24.61
CA GLU A 48 28.78 -6.92 -24.39
C GLU A 48 28.36 -6.72 -22.93
N ASN A 49 27.52 -7.62 -22.41
CA ASN A 49 27.08 -7.59 -21.02
C ASN A 49 28.24 -7.74 -20.03
N LEU A 50 29.27 -8.52 -20.38
CA LEU A 50 30.46 -8.63 -19.55
C LEU A 50 31.28 -7.33 -19.56
N LYS A 51 31.44 -6.69 -20.72
CA LYS A 51 32.25 -5.46 -20.85
C LYS A 51 31.57 -4.24 -20.20
N ASN A 52 30.24 -4.12 -20.27
CA ASN A 52 29.49 -3.03 -19.67
C ASN A 52 29.15 -3.26 -18.19
N GLY A 53 29.50 -4.44 -17.63
CA GLY A 53 29.28 -4.79 -16.24
C GLY A 53 27.89 -5.33 -15.89
N SER A 54 26.94 -5.37 -16.83
CA SER A 54 25.57 -5.84 -16.56
C SER A 54 25.52 -7.34 -16.21
N PHE A 55 26.39 -8.15 -16.83
CA PHE A 55 26.48 -9.57 -16.48
C PHE A 55 26.96 -9.78 -15.04
N THR A 56 27.99 -9.06 -14.59
CA THR A 56 28.49 -9.18 -13.22
C THR A 56 27.49 -8.68 -12.19
N ALA A 57 26.80 -7.57 -12.46
CA ALA A 57 25.72 -7.08 -11.62
C ALA A 57 24.55 -8.09 -11.53
N GLY A 58 24.13 -8.64 -12.68
CA GLY A 58 23.09 -9.69 -12.70
C GLY A 58 23.51 -10.97 -11.96
N MET A 59 24.79 -11.33 -11.97
CA MET A 59 25.30 -12.45 -11.18
C MET A 59 25.28 -12.17 -9.69
N GLU A 60 25.58 -10.95 -9.25
CA GLU A 60 25.47 -10.55 -7.83
C GLU A 60 24.03 -10.64 -7.35
N ASP A 61 23.09 -10.11 -8.13
CA ASP A 61 21.65 -10.18 -7.82
C ASP A 61 21.16 -11.64 -7.79
N TYR A 62 21.57 -12.46 -8.77
CA TYR A 62 21.22 -13.88 -8.81
C TYR A 62 21.72 -14.62 -7.57
N PHE A 63 23.00 -14.48 -7.21
CA PHE A 63 23.55 -15.14 -6.03
C PHE A 63 22.88 -14.65 -4.74
N ALA A 64 22.55 -13.38 -4.64
CA ALA A 64 21.88 -12.82 -3.49
C ALA A 64 20.43 -13.37 -3.36
N ASP A 65 19.73 -13.49 -4.47
CA ASP A 65 18.32 -13.89 -4.51
C ASP A 65 18.12 -15.41 -4.40
N GLN A 66 18.99 -16.20 -5.01
CA GLN A 66 18.92 -17.67 -5.02
C GLN A 66 19.72 -18.31 -3.87
N PHE A 67 20.22 -17.50 -2.93
CA PHE A 67 21.03 -18.02 -1.82
C PHE A 67 20.23 -19.01 -0.95
N PRO A 68 20.78 -20.19 -0.63
CA PRO A 68 20.10 -21.17 0.20
C PRO A 68 19.64 -20.59 1.54
N LEU A 69 18.37 -20.83 1.92
CA LEU A 69 17.74 -20.32 3.15
C LEU A 69 17.80 -18.78 3.29
N ARG A 70 17.73 -18.05 2.17
CA ARG A 70 17.85 -16.59 2.15
C ARG A 70 16.94 -15.89 3.16
N ASP A 71 15.68 -16.29 3.25
CA ASP A 71 14.70 -15.68 4.15
C ASP A 71 15.08 -15.93 5.63
N ASP A 72 15.63 -17.11 5.95
CA ASP A 72 16.11 -17.42 7.29
C ASP A 72 17.33 -16.58 7.66
N TRP A 73 18.26 -16.35 6.72
CA TRP A 73 19.40 -15.46 6.94
C TRP A 73 18.99 -14.01 7.12
N THR A 74 17.98 -13.56 6.37
CA THR A 74 17.42 -12.21 6.52
C THR A 74 16.79 -12.06 7.91
N GLY A 75 16.01 -13.03 8.35
CA GLY A 75 15.42 -13.06 9.69
C GLY A 75 16.49 -13.12 10.80
N LEU A 76 17.52 -13.95 10.63
CA LEU A 76 18.64 -14.02 11.58
C LEU A 76 19.40 -12.69 11.67
N LYS A 77 19.68 -12.05 10.53
CA LYS A 77 20.28 -10.71 10.49
C LYS A 77 19.44 -9.73 11.28
N ALA A 78 18.14 -9.65 11.02
CA ALA A 78 17.23 -8.74 11.72
C ALA A 78 17.21 -9.02 13.24
N ARG A 79 17.25 -10.29 13.68
CA ARG A 79 17.36 -10.65 15.10
C ARG A 79 18.68 -10.17 15.71
N CYS A 80 19.81 -10.39 15.04
CA CYS A 80 21.11 -9.92 15.52
C CYS A 80 21.15 -8.39 15.63
N GLU A 81 20.64 -7.68 14.63
CA GLU A 81 20.54 -6.22 14.64
C GLU A 81 19.65 -5.72 15.78
N GLN A 82 18.51 -6.39 16.03
CA GLN A 82 17.63 -6.08 17.17
C GLN A 82 18.33 -6.24 18.52
N LEU A 83 19.10 -7.32 18.69
CA LEU A 83 19.90 -7.57 19.92
C LEU A 83 20.98 -6.49 20.13
N LEU A 84 21.51 -5.90 19.06
CA LEU A 84 22.42 -4.77 19.10
C LEU A 84 21.72 -3.41 19.33
N GLY A 85 20.40 -3.42 19.55
CA GLY A 85 19.62 -2.22 19.86
C GLY A 85 19.01 -1.50 18.65
N LYS A 86 19.16 -2.04 17.43
CA LYS A 86 18.53 -1.47 16.25
C LYS A 86 17.00 -1.56 16.35
N ARG A 87 16.32 -0.50 15.97
CA ARG A 87 14.85 -0.39 15.99
C ARG A 87 14.23 -0.08 14.63
N GLU A 88 15.03 0.22 13.63
CA GLU A 88 14.61 0.47 12.25
C GLU A 88 15.25 -0.57 11.33
N PHE A 89 14.44 -1.21 10.48
CA PHE A 89 14.82 -2.31 9.60
C PHE A 89 14.29 -2.04 8.19
N ASN A 90 15.17 -1.66 7.29
CA ASN A 90 14.83 -1.36 5.89
C ASN A 90 13.68 -0.33 5.75
N GLY A 91 13.73 0.76 6.49
CA GLY A 91 12.69 1.78 6.47
C GLY A 91 11.43 1.43 7.30
N VAL A 92 11.51 0.43 8.18
CA VAL A 92 10.40 0.00 9.04
C VAL A 92 10.84 0.03 10.50
N TYR A 93 10.07 0.69 11.35
CA TYR A 93 10.27 0.68 12.79
C TYR A 93 9.60 -0.54 13.43
N LEU A 94 10.31 -1.17 14.37
CA LEU A 94 9.74 -2.19 15.26
C LEU A 94 9.26 -1.53 16.56
N CYS A 95 7.94 -1.46 16.73
CA CYS A 95 7.25 -0.80 17.82
C CYS A 95 6.46 -1.84 18.65
N GLY A 96 7.14 -2.56 19.55
CA GLY A 96 6.55 -3.67 20.28
C GLY A 96 6.24 -4.85 19.36
N ASP A 97 4.96 -5.14 19.14
CA ASP A 97 4.45 -6.19 18.25
C ASP A 97 3.96 -5.62 16.90
N THR A 98 4.26 -4.38 16.61
CA THR A 98 3.76 -3.66 15.43
C THR A 98 4.92 -3.11 14.61
N LEU A 99 4.82 -3.23 13.30
CA LEU A 99 5.71 -2.62 12.32
C LEU A 99 5.09 -1.31 11.83
N ILE A 100 5.88 -0.25 11.81
CA ILE A 100 5.44 1.05 11.33
C ILE A 100 6.41 1.53 10.26
N ALA A 101 5.89 1.80 9.05
CA ALA A 101 6.70 2.35 7.97
C ALA A 101 7.26 3.72 8.36
N LYS A 102 8.55 3.92 8.16
CA LYS A 102 9.17 5.22 8.22
C LYS A 102 8.69 6.06 7.05
N VAL A 103 8.31 7.30 7.30
CA VAL A 103 8.01 8.26 6.24
C VAL A 103 9.16 9.26 6.19
N ASP A 104 9.91 9.21 5.09
CA ASP A 104 11.05 10.10 4.86
C ASP A 104 10.58 11.46 4.32
N GLU A 105 11.48 12.46 4.40
CA GLU A 105 11.26 13.77 3.78
C GLU A 105 11.04 13.61 2.27
N PRO A 106 9.96 14.19 1.71
CA PRO A 106 9.62 14.04 0.31
C PRO A 106 10.56 14.84 -0.61
N ASP A 107 10.57 14.47 -1.89
CA ASP A 107 11.06 15.36 -2.93
C ASP A 107 10.13 16.58 -3.02
N ARG A 108 10.67 17.75 -2.62
CA ARG A 108 9.90 19.00 -2.56
C ARG A 108 9.35 19.44 -3.90
N LEU A 109 10.09 19.20 -4.99
CA LEU A 109 9.62 19.58 -6.32
C LEU A 109 8.44 18.72 -6.76
N GLN A 110 8.51 17.41 -6.50
CA GLN A 110 7.39 16.51 -6.80
C GLN A 110 6.18 16.83 -5.93
N MET A 111 6.38 17.07 -4.64
CA MET A 111 5.31 17.47 -3.72
C MET A 111 4.58 18.74 -4.18
N GLU A 112 5.32 19.81 -4.51
CA GLU A 112 4.74 21.06 -5.00
C GLU A 112 3.98 20.85 -6.31
N LYS A 113 4.56 20.09 -7.25
CA LYS A 113 3.89 19.75 -8.50
C LYS A 113 2.57 19.00 -8.26
N ASN A 114 2.55 18.05 -7.33
CA ASN A 114 1.35 17.30 -7.01
C ASN A 114 0.25 18.21 -6.43
N LEU A 115 0.61 19.14 -5.55
CA LEU A 115 -0.32 20.12 -5.01
C LEU A 115 -0.88 21.04 -6.10
N ASP A 116 -0.04 21.48 -7.04
CA ASP A 116 -0.45 22.30 -8.18
C ASP A 116 -1.38 21.53 -9.14
N ASP A 117 -1.09 20.23 -9.40
CA ASP A 117 -1.94 19.38 -10.24
C ASP A 117 -3.33 19.21 -9.61
N VAL A 118 -3.41 18.97 -8.28
CA VAL A 118 -4.68 18.86 -7.54
C VAL A 118 -5.44 20.17 -7.54
N LYS A 119 -4.76 21.29 -7.32
CA LYS A 119 -5.38 22.63 -7.37
C LYS A 119 -6.01 22.89 -8.75
N ARG A 120 -5.25 22.64 -9.83
CA ARG A 120 -5.73 22.80 -11.21
C ARG A 120 -6.94 21.91 -11.51
N PHE A 121 -6.95 20.68 -11.00
CA PHE A 121 -8.08 19.78 -11.12
C PHE A 121 -9.32 20.36 -10.43
N GLY A 122 -9.18 20.86 -9.21
CA GLY A 122 -10.27 21.52 -8.51
C GLY A 122 -10.83 22.74 -9.24
N GLU A 123 -9.96 23.56 -9.85
CA GLU A 123 -10.34 24.73 -10.64
C GLU A 123 -11.01 24.37 -11.99
N ALA A 124 -10.58 23.27 -12.61
CA ALA A 124 -11.10 22.81 -13.91
C ALA A 124 -12.38 21.98 -13.80
N SER A 125 -12.64 21.37 -12.65
CA SER A 125 -13.81 20.52 -12.46
C SER A 125 -15.08 21.33 -12.32
N HIS A 126 -16.15 20.90 -13.01
CA HIS A 126 -17.47 21.54 -12.91
C HIS A 126 -18.23 21.15 -11.62
N GLY A 127 -17.73 20.16 -10.87
CA GLY A 127 -18.33 19.65 -9.64
C GLY A 127 -17.55 20.01 -8.39
N ARG A 128 -17.98 19.45 -7.27
CA ARG A 128 -17.33 19.59 -5.96
C ARG A 128 -16.14 18.64 -5.87
N VAL A 129 -14.96 19.17 -5.61
CA VAL A 129 -13.75 18.37 -5.36
C VAL A 129 -13.29 18.54 -3.92
N LEU A 130 -13.04 17.45 -3.22
CA LEU A 130 -12.49 17.44 -1.86
C LEU A 130 -11.10 16.79 -1.87
N LEU A 131 -10.27 17.19 -0.91
CA LEU A 131 -8.97 16.57 -0.64
C LEU A 131 -9.05 15.75 0.65
N GLY A 132 -8.79 14.45 0.54
CA GLY A 132 -8.68 13.50 1.66
C GLY A 132 -7.28 12.90 1.67
N LEU A 133 -6.41 13.34 2.58
CA LEU A 133 -5.09 12.78 2.77
C LEU A 133 -5.09 11.86 3.99
N ILE A 134 -4.85 10.58 3.75
CA ILE A 134 -4.86 9.54 4.79
C ILE A 134 -3.49 9.53 5.48
N PRO A 135 -3.40 9.86 6.78
CA PRO A 135 -2.16 9.74 7.53
C PRO A 135 -1.73 8.29 7.63
N SER A 136 -0.44 8.04 7.71
CA SER A 136 0.07 6.70 7.99
C SER A 136 0.03 6.40 9.50
N ALA A 137 0.26 5.12 9.85
CA ALA A 137 0.40 4.70 11.25
C ALA A 137 1.52 5.48 11.99
N ALA A 138 2.57 5.94 11.27
CA ALA A 138 3.65 6.74 11.87
C ALA A 138 3.18 8.10 12.38
N GLU A 139 2.13 8.70 11.81
CA GLU A 139 1.55 9.94 12.31
C GLU A 139 0.55 9.70 13.44
N VAL A 140 -0.41 8.78 13.21
CA VAL A 140 -1.49 8.51 14.18
C VAL A 140 -0.94 7.86 15.46
N TRP A 141 0.06 7.01 15.33
CA TRP A 141 0.72 6.31 16.44
C TRP A 141 2.13 6.84 16.73
N LYS A 142 2.38 8.13 16.53
CA LYS A 142 3.71 8.74 16.73
C LYS A 142 4.30 8.50 18.10
N ASP A 143 3.46 8.38 19.13
CA ASP A 143 3.90 8.08 20.49
C ASP A 143 4.40 6.63 20.66
N ARG A 144 4.11 5.73 19.71
CA ARG A 144 4.61 4.35 19.69
C ARG A 144 5.97 4.24 19.00
N LEU A 145 6.40 5.26 18.26
CA LEU A 145 7.69 5.24 17.56
C LEU A 145 8.85 5.19 18.56
N PRO A 146 10.00 4.61 18.18
CA PRO A 146 11.21 4.67 19.00
C PRO A 146 11.59 6.12 19.31
N GLN A 147 12.08 6.36 20.53
CA GLN A 147 12.46 7.70 20.94
C GLN A 147 13.49 8.33 19.97
N GLY A 148 13.16 9.51 19.45
CA GLY A 148 13.99 10.22 18.48
C GLY A 148 13.96 9.65 17.06
N ALA A 149 13.05 8.73 16.76
CA ALA A 149 12.86 8.21 15.41
C ALA A 149 12.45 9.35 14.46
N PRO A 150 13.21 9.61 13.37
CA PRO A 150 12.82 10.61 12.40
C PRO A 150 11.55 10.14 11.65
N SER A 151 10.60 11.06 11.50
CA SER A 151 9.40 10.85 10.70
C SER A 151 8.97 12.19 10.12
N PHE A 152 8.53 12.20 8.87
CA PHE A 152 7.96 13.36 8.21
C PHE A 152 6.70 13.83 8.94
N ASP A 153 6.57 15.14 9.14
CA ASP A 153 5.40 15.75 9.79
C ASP A 153 4.20 15.78 8.83
N GLN A 154 3.42 14.71 8.86
CA GLN A 154 2.27 14.56 7.99
C GLN A 154 1.13 15.50 8.39
N ALA A 155 0.97 15.81 9.67
CA ALA A 155 -0.06 16.74 10.12
C ALA A 155 0.18 18.15 9.56
N ALA A 156 1.41 18.65 9.64
CA ALA A 156 1.78 19.93 9.04
C ALA A 156 1.63 19.92 7.51
N PHE A 157 1.96 18.79 6.86
CA PHE A 157 1.77 18.64 5.42
C PHE A 157 0.30 18.68 5.01
N ILE A 158 -0.59 17.95 5.72
CA ILE A 158 -2.04 17.93 5.45
C ILE A 158 -2.63 19.33 5.54
N GLN A 159 -2.25 20.09 6.57
CA GLN A 159 -2.66 21.49 6.72
C GLN A 159 -2.15 22.34 5.55
N ASN A 160 -0.86 22.25 5.19
CA ASN A 160 -0.27 23.00 4.07
C ASN A 160 -0.98 22.63 2.74
N ALA A 161 -1.28 21.35 2.51
CA ALA A 161 -1.98 20.90 1.31
C ALA A 161 -3.38 21.52 1.19
N ALA A 162 -4.12 21.62 2.30
CA ALA A 162 -5.41 22.32 2.35
C ALA A 162 -5.28 23.79 1.96
N GLU A 163 -4.30 24.50 2.55
CA GLU A 163 -4.04 25.92 2.28
C GLU A 163 -3.62 26.16 0.82
N LYS A 164 -2.74 25.34 0.27
CA LYS A 164 -2.21 25.52 -1.09
C LYS A 164 -3.21 25.18 -2.17
N THR A 165 -3.98 24.13 -1.99
CA THR A 165 -4.99 23.72 -2.98
C THR A 165 -6.26 24.56 -2.90
N GLY A 166 -6.59 25.08 -1.72
CA GLY A 166 -7.85 25.79 -1.45
C GLY A 166 -9.08 24.90 -1.52
N LEU A 167 -8.91 23.58 -1.59
CA LEU A 167 -10.01 22.62 -1.63
C LEU A 167 -10.58 22.35 -0.24
N PRO A 168 -11.89 22.07 -0.13
CA PRO A 168 -12.45 21.50 1.09
C PRO A 168 -11.74 20.18 1.44
N THR A 169 -11.41 19.99 2.70
CA THR A 169 -10.68 18.81 3.16
C THR A 169 -11.55 17.87 3.97
N VAL A 170 -11.17 16.59 3.96
CA VAL A 170 -11.73 15.56 4.83
C VAL A 170 -10.81 15.41 6.04
N ASP A 171 -11.32 15.54 7.25
CA ASP A 171 -10.54 15.38 8.49
C ASP A 171 -10.31 13.89 8.81
N LEU A 172 -9.45 13.25 8.01
CA LEU A 172 -9.04 11.87 8.24
C LEU A 172 -8.06 11.74 9.41
N LEU A 173 -7.22 12.76 9.63
CA LEU A 173 -6.27 12.74 10.75
C LEU A 173 -7.00 12.79 12.09
N GLY A 174 -7.96 13.69 12.26
CA GLY A 174 -8.76 13.77 13.47
C GLY A 174 -9.53 12.49 13.73
N ALA A 175 -10.24 11.98 12.72
CA ALA A 175 -11.03 10.76 12.83
C ALA A 175 -10.19 9.53 13.21
N LEU A 176 -9.01 9.33 12.61
CA LEU A 176 -8.17 8.20 12.95
C LEU A 176 -7.44 8.38 14.30
N THR A 177 -7.09 9.61 14.66
CA THR A 177 -6.45 9.91 15.96
C THR A 177 -7.40 9.67 17.13
N GLU A 178 -8.69 9.99 16.97
CA GLU A 178 -9.73 9.70 17.98
C GLU A 178 -9.80 8.20 18.32
N HIS A 179 -9.53 7.35 17.32
CA HIS A 179 -9.56 5.89 17.42
C HIS A 179 -8.15 5.25 17.52
N ALA A 180 -7.09 6.03 17.84
CA ALA A 180 -5.71 5.53 17.91
C ALA A 180 -5.49 4.41 18.94
N GLY A 181 -6.39 4.25 19.90
CA GLY A 181 -6.40 3.14 20.87
C GLY A 181 -6.88 1.81 20.33
N GLU A 182 -7.48 1.80 19.14
CA GLU A 182 -8.06 0.63 18.50
C GLU A 182 -7.12 0.06 17.41
N PRO A 183 -7.36 -1.18 16.93
CA PRO A 183 -6.57 -1.79 15.86
C PRO A 183 -6.97 -1.23 14.48
N ILE A 184 -6.72 0.07 14.25
CA ILE A 184 -7.11 0.77 13.03
C ILE A 184 -6.10 0.64 11.88
N TYR A 185 -4.88 0.16 12.15
CA TYR A 185 -3.89 -0.24 11.15
C TYR A 185 -3.46 -1.69 11.40
N TYR A 186 -3.06 -2.40 10.33
CA TYR A 186 -2.44 -3.70 10.46
C TYR A 186 -1.08 -3.58 11.16
N ARG A 187 -0.68 -4.63 11.87
CA ARG A 187 0.62 -4.65 12.57
C ARG A 187 1.78 -5.02 11.64
N THR A 188 1.49 -5.72 10.56
CA THR A 188 2.49 -6.24 9.60
C THR A 188 2.37 -5.63 8.21
N ASP A 189 1.40 -4.74 7.99
CA ASP A 189 1.16 -4.06 6.72
C ASP A 189 1.03 -2.54 6.89
N HIS A 190 1.18 -1.79 5.80
CA HIS A 190 1.09 -0.33 5.82
C HIS A 190 -0.35 0.20 5.76
N HIS A 191 -1.32 -0.62 5.37
CA HIS A 191 -2.71 -0.20 5.27
C HIS A 191 -3.41 -0.12 6.64
N TRP A 192 -4.48 0.64 6.66
CA TRP A 192 -5.46 0.53 7.74
C TRP A 192 -6.18 -0.83 7.69
N THR A 193 -6.77 -1.23 8.82
CA THR A 193 -7.70 -2.36 8.88
C THR A 193 -9.06 -1.96 8.32
N THR A 194 -9.96 -2.92 8.15
CA THR A 194 -11.36 -2.65 7.80
C THR A 194 -12.03 -1.68 8.80
N ARG A 195 -11.68 -1.77 10.07
CA ARG A 195 -12.13 -0.82 11.11
C ARG A 195 -11.59 0.60 10.86
N GLY A 196 -10.31 0.74 10.53
CA GLY A 196 -9.74 2.05 10.17
C GLY A 196 -10.38 2.62 8.91
N ALA A 197 -10.64 1.78 7.90
CA ALA A 197 -11.36 2.16 6.70
C ALA A 197 -12.80 2.61 6.97
N PHE A 198 -13.50 1.98 7.93
CA PHE A 198 -14.83 2.39 8.36
C PHE A 198 -14.84 3.80 8.98
N TYR A 199 -13.87 4.11 9.85
CA TYR A 199 -13.76 5.47 10.41
C TYR A 199 -13.40 6.49 9.32
N GLY A 200 -12.50 6.13 8.40
CA GLY A 200 -12.18 6.93 7.22
C GLY A 200 -13.41 7.19 6.33
N ALA A 201 -14.23 6.17 6.09
CA ALA A 201 -15.47 6.31 5.33
C ALA A 201 -16.47 7.26 6.00
N ASN A 202 -16.64 7.15 7.31
CA ASN A 202 -17.50 8.07 8.06
C ASN A 202 -16.98 9.52 8.04
N ALA A 203 -15.67 9.73 8.09
CA ALA A 203 -15.09 11.06 7.92
C ALA A 203 -15.41 11.64 6.52
N LEU A 204 -15.32 10.81 5.48
CA LEU A 204 -15.71 11.22 4.12
C LEU A 204 -17.21 11.54 4.03
N LEU A 205 -18.08 10.66 4.53
CA LEU A 205 -19.53 10.85 4.52
C LEU A 205 -19.91 12.12 5.26
N ASN A 206 -19.30 12.40 6.41
CA ASN A 206 -19.51 13.64 7.17
C ASN A 206 -19.13 14.87 6.33
N ALA A 207 -17.96 14.87 5.69
CA ALA A 207 -17.49 15.97 4.83
C ALA A 207 -18.39 16.16 3.60
N LEU A 208 -19.02 15.09 3.10
CA LEU A 208 -19.96 15.09 1.98
C LEU A 208 -21.39 15.43 2.40
N GLY A 209 -21.68 15.52 3.71
CA GLY A 209 -23.01 15.79 4.25
C GLY A 209 -23.98 14.61 4.10
N LYS A 210 -23.46 13.39 4.02
CA LYS A 210 -24.25 12.15 3.97
C LYS A 210 -24.45 11.58 5.37
N GLU A 211 -25.45 10.71 5.53
CA GLU A 211 -25.69 9.98 6.77
C GLU A 211 -24.53 9.05 7.08
N LEU A 212 -24.09 9.04 8.35
CA LEU A 212 -23.02 8.19 8.80
C LEU A 212 -23.47 6.72 8.89
N LEU A 213 -22.51 5.83 8.75
CA LEU A 213 -22.68 4.39 8.91
C LEU A 213 -22.53 4.01 10.40
N LYS A 214 -23.20 2.95 10.78
CA LYS A 214 -23.06 2.32 12.11
C LYS A 214 -22.39 0.97 11.96
N GLU A 215 -21.59 0.55 12.93
CA GLU A 215 -21.00 -0.79 12.93
C GLU A 215 -22.07 -1.89 12.83
N THR A 216 -23.24 -1.65 13.41
CA THR A 216 -24.39 -2.56 13.37
C THR A 216 -25.00 -2.76 11.98
N ASP A 217 -24.64 -1.93 11.00
CA ASP A 217 -25.09 -2.06 9.62
C ASP A 217 -24.31 -3.17 8.87
N PHE A 218 -23.32 -3.78 9.53
CA PHE A 218 -22.43 -4.77 8.93
C PHE A 218 -22.27 -6.01 9.80
N THR A 219 -22.00 -7.14 9.16
CA THR A 219 -21.62 -8.39 9.84
C THR A 219 -20.12 -8.62 9.62
N PRO A 220 -19.29 -8.54 10.68
CA PRO A 220 -17.87 -8.85 10.57
C PRO A 220 -17.64 -10.34 10.27
N GLU A 221 -16.71 -10.62 9.33
CA GLU A 221 -16.29 -11.96 8.95
C GLU A 221 -14.75 -12.02 8.92
N ASN A 222 -14.16 -12.94 9.71
CA ASN A 222 -12.73 -13.22 9.64
C ASN A 222 -12.43 -14.00 8.34
N ALA A 223 -11.95 -13.30 7.31
CA ALA A 223 -11.66 -13.88 6.01
C ALA A 223 -10.33 -14.66 6.00
N SER A 224 -9.31 -14.18 6.73
CA SER A 224 -8.03 -14.86 6.92
C SER A 224 -7.41 -14.44 8.25
N THR A 225 -6.82 -15.39 8.99
CA THR A 225 -6.03 -15.14 10.23
C THR A 225 -4.53 -15.29 10.01
N ASP A 226 -4.11 -15.32 8.76
CA ASP A 226 -2.74 -15.59 8.32
C ASP A 226 -2.29 -14.52 7.30
N PHE A 227 -2.35 -13.25 7.70
CA PHE A 227 -1.92 -12.13 6.85
C PHE A 227 -0.60 -11.56 7.36
N ASN A 228 0.47 -11.76 6.58
CA ASN A 228 1.75 -11.12 6.75
C ASN A 228 1.95 -10.10 5.63
N GLY A 229 1.78 -8.83 5.94
CA GLY A 229 1.74 -7.76 4.94
C GLY A 229 3.11 -7.30 4.42
N THR A 230 3.10 -6.14 3.76
CA THR A 230 4.28 -5.58 3.08
C THR A 230 5.38 -5.19 4.05
N LEU A 231 5.06 -4.71 5.25
CA LEU A 231 6.07 -4.32 6.25
C LEU A 231 6.79 -5.54 6.83
N TYR A 232 6.07 -6.67 7.00
CA TYR A 232 6.68 -7.94 7.35
C TYR A 232 7.72 -8.37 6.31
N SER A 233 7.38 -8.26 5.03
CA SER A 233 8.26 -8.61 3.92
C SER A 233 9.47 -7.69 3.84
N THR A 234 9.26 -6.38 3.94
CA THR A 234 10.31 -5.36 3.79
C THR A 234 11.30 -5.36 4.95
N SER A 235 10.82 -5.49 6.19
CA SER A 235 11.67 -5.38 7.38
C SER A 235 12.58 -6.58 7.60
N GLY A 236 12.22 -7.77 7.09
CA GLY A 236 12.87 -9.02 7.46
C GLY A 236 12.52 -9.49 8.89
N ILE A 237 11.56 -8.85 9.54
CA ILE A 237 11.09 -9.23 10.89
C ILE A 237 10.01 -10.29 10.75
N HIS A 238 10.44 -11.55 10.68
CA HIS A 238 9.58 -12.70 10.37
C HIS A 238 9.08 -13.46 11.61
N TRP A 239 9.09 -12.84 12.79
CA TRP A 239 8.67 -13.50 14.04
C TRP A 239 7.43 -12.87 14.68
N LEU A 240 6.83 -11.87 14.06
CA LEU A 240 5.55 -11.32 14.51
C LEU A 240 4.42 -12.25 14.11
N ALA A 241 3.40 -12.30 14.97
CA ALA A 241 2.19 -13.02 14.62
C ALA A 241 1.47 -12.35 13.44
N PRO A 242 0.86 -13.11 12.53
CA PRO A 242 0.12 -12.57 11.41
C PRO A 242 -1.06 -11.72 11.86
N ASP A 243 -1.53 -10.87 10.98
CA ASP A 243 -2.77 -10.11 11.11
C ASP A 243 -3.98 -10.91 10.63
N THR A 244 -5.17 -10.42 10.93
CA THR A 244 -6.43 -10.93 10.44
C THR A 244 -7.00 -10.00 9.38
N ILE A 245 -7.33 -10.52 8.20
CA ILE A 245 -8.18 -9.82 7.23
C ILE A 245 -9.63 -10.05 7.66
N GLU A 246 -10.32 -8.96 7.90
CA GLU A 246 -11.72 -8.96 8.28
C GLU A 246 -12.54 -8.27 7.18
N TYR A 247 -13.62 -8.89 6.72
CA TYR A 247 -14.62 -8.25 5.87
C TYR A 247 -15.78 -7.77 6.72
N TRP A 248 -16.31 -6.60 6.40
CA TRP A 248 -17.55 -6.12 6.99
C TRP A 248 -18.64 -6.18 5.92
N VAL A 249 -19.47 -7.21 6.00
CA VAL A 249 -20.44 -7.55 4.98
C VAL A 249 -21.75 -6.84 5.26
N SER A 250 -22.26 -6.08 4.29
CA SER A 250 -23.60 -5.47 4.31
C SER A 250 -24.64 -6.43 3.70
N GLU A 251 -25.92 -6.15 3.93
CA GLU A 251 -27.03 -6.87 3.30
C GLU A 251 -27.27 -6.45 1.83
N ASP A 252 -26.68 -5.32 1.38
CA ASP A 252 -26.86 -4.80 0.03
C ASP A 252 -26.15 -5.65 -1.03
N ASP A 253 -26.84 -5.93 -2.13
CA ASP A 253 -26.29 -6.65 -3.28
C ASP A 253 -25.52 -5.68 -4.21
N LEU A 254 -24.31 -5.32 -3.81
CA LEU A 254 -23.45 -4.43 -4.56
C LEU A 254 -22.92 -5.12 -5.83
N ARG A 255 -22.98 -4.40 -6.96
CA ARG A 255 -22.38 -4.85 -8.21
C ARG A 255 -21.04 -4.17 -8.41
N VAL A 256 -20.06 -4.92 -8.86
CA VAL A 256 -18.71 -4.43 -9.12
C VAL A 256 -18.36 -4.67 -10.57
N THR A 257 -17.95 -3.60 -11.25
CA THR A 257 -17.41 -3.64 -12.61
C THR A 257 -15.98 -3.14 -12.58
N SER A 258 -15.07 -3.90 -13.17
CA SER A 258 -13.63 -3.64 -13.19
C SER A 258 -13.12 -3.50 -14.61
N TRP A 259 -12.15 -2.60 -14.83
CA TRP A 259 -11.48 -2.49 -16.13
C TRP A 259 -10.06 -3.06 -16.01
N LYS A 260 -9.83 -4.21 -16.65
CA LYS A 260 -8.50 -4.86 -16.71
C LYS A 260 -8.01 -4.88 -18.15
N SER A 261 -6.78 -4.41 -18.37
CA SER A 261 -6.18 -4.37 -19.73
C SER A 261 -7.08 -3.69 -20.79
N GLY A 262 -7.82 -2.64 -20.40
CA GLY A 262 -8.72 -1.91 -21.27
C GLY A 262 -10.05 -2.60 -21.58
N LYS A 263 -10.38 -3.68 -20.88
CA LYS A 263 -11.66 -4.41 -21.02
C LYS A 263 -12.45 -4.32 -19.73
N GLU A 264 -13.74 -4.16 -19.90
CA GLU A 264 -14.73 -4.24 -18.83
C GLU A 264 -14.98 -5.70 -18.47
N GLU A 265 -14.91 -6.03 -17.18
CA GLU A 265 -15.12 -7.36 -16.64
C GLU A 265 -15.93 -7.29 -15.35
N PRO A 266 -16.79 -8.29 -15.04
CA PRO A 266 -17.41 -8.38 -13.73
C PRO A 266 -16.35 -8.49 -12.63
N GLY A 267 -16.39 -7.57 -11.66
CA GLY A 267 -15.55 -7.59 -10.49
C GLY A 267 -16.21 -8.31 -9.30
N ARG A 268 -15.53 -8.29 -8.16
CA ARG A 268 -16.04 -8.79 -6.89
C ARG A 268 -15.68 -7.81 -5.77
N LEU A 269 -16.62 -7.60 -4.86
CA LEU A 269 -16.37 -6.78 -3.69
C LEU A 269 -15.27 -7.39 -2.80
N TYR A 270 -15.32 -8.71 -2.63
CA TYR A 270 -14.33 -9.52 -1.92
C TYR A 270 -13.93 -10.71 -2.80
N ASP A 271 -12.75 -10.63 -3.43
CA ASP A 271 -12.22 -11.73 -4.24
C ASP A 271 -11.39 -12.68 -3.37
N ARG A 272 -12.07 -13.72 -2.86
CA ARG A 272 -11.47 -14.69 -1.92
C ARG A 272 -10.32 -15.50 -2.51
N SER A 273 -10.13 -15.50 -3.84
CA SER A 273 -8.99 -16.20 -4.45
C SER A 273 -7.64 -15.64 -4.02
N TYR A 274 -7.59 -14.33 -3.69
CA TYR A 274 -6.38 -13.69 -3.16
C TYR A 274 -6.01 -14.16 -1.74
N LEU A 275 -6.92 -14.74 -0.98
CA LEU A 275 -6.63 -15.28 0.35
C LEU A 275 -5.69 -16.49 0.33
N GLU A 276 -5.58 -17.16 -0.82
CA GLU A 276 -4.65 -18.25 -1.06
C GLU A 276 -3.21 -17.76 -1.41
N HIS A 277 -3.04 -16.45 -1.62
CA HIS A 277 -1.80 -15.83 -2.00
C HIS A 277 -1.19 -14.98 -0.86
N LYS A 278 0.05 -14.56 -1.02
CA LYS A 278 0.75 -13.68 -0.08
C LYS A 278 0.05 -12.33 0.05
N ASP A 279 -0.37 -11.75 -1.08
CA ASP A 279 -1.06 -10.46 -1.13
C ASP A 279 -2.57 -10.63 -0.87
N LYS A 280 -2.89 -10.95 0.40
CA LYS A 280 -4.28 -11.15 0.83
C LYS A 280 -5.09 -9.85 0.87
N TYR A 281 -4.43 -8.68 0.99
CA TYR A 281 -5.12 -7.38 0.97
C TYR A 281 -5.78 -7.13 -0.39
N SER A 282 -5.21 -7.62 -1.47
CA SER A 282 -5.83 -7.57 -2.81
C SER A 282 -7.17 -8.34 -2.92
N SER A 283 -7.59 -9.06 -1.86
CA SER A 283 -8.94 -9.61 -1.81
C SER A 283 -10.04 -8.54 -1.76
N PHE A 284 -9.72 -7.33 -1.32
CA PHE A 284 -10.60 -6.19 -1.48
C PHE A 284 -10.58 -5.73 -2.96
N LEU A 285 -11.71 -5.75 -3.61
CA LEU A 285 -11.95 -5.35 -5.01
C LEU A 285 -11.11 -6.08 -6.08
N GLY A 286 -10.39 -7.15 -5.72
CA GLY A 286 -9.54 -7.90 -6.66
C GLY A 286 -8.24 -7.17 -7.03
N GLY A 287 -7.73 -6.32 -6.13
CA GLY A 287 -6.47 -5.60 -6.25
C GLY A 287 -6.53 -4.31 -7.09
N ASN A 288 -5.37 -3.82 -7.47
CA ASN A 288 -5.26 -2.55 -8.18
C ASN A 288 -5.72 -2.63 -9.63
N GLN A 289 -6.52 -1.65 -10.06
CA GLN A 289 -7.11 -1.57 -11.40
C GLN A 289 -7.21 -0.10 -11.82
N PRO A 290 -7.12 0.23 -13.14
CA PRO A 290 -7.24 1.60 -13.60
C PRO A 290 -8.58 2.24 -13.23
N LEU A 291 -9.67 1.46 -13.33
CA LEU A 291 -11.03 1.90 -13.04
C LEU A 291 -11.82 0.74 -12.44
N CYS A 292 -12.58 1.04 -11.40
CA CYS A 292 -13.55 0.13 -10.80
C CYS A 292 -14.80 0.94 -10.46
N VAL A 293 -15.98 0.38 -10.71
CA VAL A 293 -17.28 0.98 -10.36
C VAL A 293 -18.05 0.04 -9.46
N LEU A 294 -18.49 0.56 -8.33
CA LEU A 294 -19.43 -0.11 -7.43
C LEU A 294 -20.79 0.52 -7.61
N GLU A 295 -21.78 -0.31 -7.91
CA GLU A 295 -23.18 0.10 -8.02
C GLU A 295 -24.01 -0.46 -6.86
N ASN A 296 -24.82 0.38 -6.24
CA ASN A 296 -25.82 -0.06 -5.25
C ASN A 296 -27.24 0.08 -5.82
N PRO A 297 -27.85 -1.03 -6.27
CA PRO A 297 -29.19 -0.99 -6.85
C PRO A 297 -30.30 -0.57 -5.86
N ALA A 298 -30.04 -0.63 -4.56
CA ALA A 298 -30.98 -0.18 -3.53
C ALA A 298 -31.08 1.36 -3.45
N ILE A 299 -30.06 2.08 -3.95
CA ILE A 299 -30.02 3.55 -3.96
C ILE A 299 -30.39 4.04 -5.36
N THR A 300 -31.53 4.71 -5.50
CA THR A 300 -32.08 5.14 -6.79
C THR A 300 -32.09 6.64 -6.99
N ASP A 301 -31.34 7.39 -6.16
CA ASP A 301 -31.29 8.85 -6.20
C ASP A 301 -30.34 9.40 -7.31
N GLY A 302 -29.62 8.52 -8.00
CA GLY A 302 -28.64 8.87 -9.04
C GLY A 302 -27.36 9.50 -8.52
N SER A 303 -27.10 9.42 -7.20
CA SER A 303 -25.90 9.98 -6.60
C SER A 303 -24.65 9.21 -7.02
N LYS A 304 -23.63 9.93 -7.53
CA LYS A 304 -22.36 9.38 -7.96
C LYS A 304 -21.20 10.02 -7.21
N LEU A 305 -20.22 9.21 -6.86
CA LEU A 305 -18.98 9.65 -6.21
C LEU A 305 -17.77 9.17 -7.03
N LEU A 306 -16.84 10.06 -7.31
CA LEU A 306 -15.54 9.70 -7.87
C LEU A 306 -14.46 9.72 -6.78
N LEU A 307 -13.77 8.61 -6.59
CA LEU A 307 -12.54 8.53 -5.79
C LEU A 307 -11.33 8.46 -6.72
N ILE A 308 -10.48 9.46 -6.68
CA ILE A 308 -9.13 9.38 -7.25
C ILE A 308 -8.23 8.88 -6.13
N ARG A 309 -7.65 7.69 -6.27
CA ARG A 309 -7.30 6.89 -5.10
C ARG A 309 -6.00 6.11 -5.22
N ASP A 310 -5.51 5.65 -4.07
CA ASP A 310 -4.57 4.54 -3.95
C ASP A 310 -5.23 3.29 -3.31
N SER A 311 -4.45 2.26 -2.99
CA SER A 311 -4.95 0.98 -2.47
C SER A 311 -5.65 1.05 -1.10
N TYR A 312 -5.47 2.13 -0.33
CA TYR A 312 -6.23 2.31 0.91
C TYR A 312 -7.74 2.35 0.67
N SER A 313 -8.17 2.82 -0.51
CA SER A 313 -9.58 2.89 -0.86
C SER A 313 -10.22 1.53 -1.14
N ASP A 314 -9.44 0.47 -1.36
CA ASP A 314 -10.00 -0.84 -1.68
C ASP A 314 -10.87 -1.40 -0.53
N SER A 315 -10.42 -1.24 0.72
CA SER A 315 -11.19 -1.64 1.91
C SER A 315 -12.22 -0.59 2.35
N LEU A 316 -12.13 0.66 1.85
CA LEU A 316 -13.04 1.75 2.21
C LEU A 316 -14.25 1.84 1.27
N ALA A 317 -14.07 1.60 -0.03
CA ALA A 317 -15.12 1.77 -1.05
C ALA A 317 -16.40 0.97 -0.76
N PRO A 318 -16.37 -0.25 -0.21
CA PRO A 318 -17.58 -0.97 0.18
C PRO A 318 -18.49 -0.20 1.14
N PHE A 319 -17.92 0.60 2.03
CA PHE A 319 -18.65 1.45 2.96
C PHE A 319 -19.33 2.62 2.26
N LEU A 320 -18.62 3.29 1.35
CA LEU A 320 -19.19 4.41 0.60
C LEU A 320 -20.33 3.99 -0.32
N ALA A 321 -20.24 2.80 -0.91
CA ALA A 321 -21.29 2.23 -1.75
C ALA A 321 -22.63 2.02 -0.99
N GLN A 322 -22.65 2.11 0.34
CA GLN A 322 -23.88 2.11 1.14
C GLN A 322 -24.61 3.47 1.14
N ARG A 323 -24.03 4.51 0.56
CA ARG A 323 -24.58 5.88 0.57
C ARG A 323 -24.62 6.56 -0.80
N PHE A 324 -24.17 5.85 -1.87
CA PHE A 324 -24.19 6.34 -3.24
C PHE A 324 -24.74 5.27 -4.18
N SER A 325 -25.46 5.69 -5.23
CA SER A 325 -25.90 4.77 -6.28
C SER A 325 -24.71 4.22 -7.07
N GLU A 326 -23.67 5.04 -7.27
CA GLU A 326 -22.44 4.63 -7.94
C GLU A 326 -21.21 5.22 -7.23
N VAL A 327 -20.19 4.40 -7.02
CA VAL A 327 -18.86 4.84 -6.56
C VAL A 327 -17.83 4.43 -7.61
N HIS A 328 -17.21 5.41 -8.25
CA HIS A 328 -16.18 5.23 -9.26
C HIS A 328 -14.81 5.38 -8.62
N LEU A 329 -13.92 4.41 -8.80
CA LEU A 329 -12.56 4.43 -8.28
C LEU A 329 -11.58 4.49 -9.44
N VAL A 330 -10.76 5.54 -9.48
CA VAL A 330 -9.71 5.75 -10.48
C VAL A 330 -8.35 5.72 -9.81
N ASP A 331 -7.47 4.83 -10.28
CA ASP A 331 -6.09 4.71 -9.84
C ASP A 331 -5.15 5.25 -10.93
N LEU A 332 -4.55 6.41 -10.69
CA LEU A 332 -3.72 7.10 -11.67
C LEU A 332 -2.43 6.36 -12.04
N ARG A 333 -2.01 5.39 -11.24
CA ARG A 333 -0.87 4.51 -11.59
C ARG A 333 -1.15 3.68 -12.84
N TYR A 334 -2.42 3.45 -13.14
CA TYR A 334 -2.89 2.61 -14.24
C TYR A 334 -3.84 3.33 -15.18
N TYR A 335 -4.52 4.40 -14.74
CA TYR A 335 -5.46 5.19 -15.51
C TYR A 335 -4.78 6.45 -16.05
N HIS A 336 -4.43 6.42 -17.35
CA HIS A 336 -3.61 7.45 -17.98
C HIS A 336 -4.42 8.35 -18.94
N THR A 337 -5.70 8.55 -18.66
CA THR A 337 -6.57 9.49 -19.36
C THR A 337 -7.03 10.59 -18.42
N SER A 338 -7.57 11.68 -18.97
CA SER A 338 -8.05 12.81 -18.17
C SER A 338 -9.18 12.39 -17.22
N VAL A 339 -8.97 12.63 -15.93
CA VAL A 339 -10.00 12.37 -14.91
C VAL A 339 -11.12 13.40 -14.99
N ALA A 340 -10.79 14.66 -15.29
CA ALA A 340 -11.78 15.72 -15.46
C ALA A 340 -12.76 15.42 -16.61
N ASP A 341 -12.23 14.90 -17.74
CA ASP A 341 -13.07 14.49 -18.87
C ASP A 341 -13.96 13.30 -18.51
N TYR A 342 -13.39 12.29 -17.83
CA TYR A 342 -14.16 11.15 -17.32
C TYR A 342 -15.29 11.57 -16.39
N MET A 343 -15.02 12.49 -15.47
CA MET A 343 -16.01 13.02 -14.53
C MET A 343 -17.17 13.69 -15.27
N ALA A 344 -16.85 14.49 -16.30
CA ALA A 344 -17.84 15.14 -17.13
C ALA A 344 -18.65 14.14 -17.98
N GLU A 345 -18.01 13.17 -18.61
CA GLU A 345 -18.65 12.13 -19.42
C GLU A 345 -19.60 11.25 -18.62
N GLN A 346 -19.25 10.93 -17.36
CA GLN A 346 -20.08 10.10 -16.47
C GLN A 346 -21.14 10.91 -15.71
N GLY A 347 -21.15 12.25 -15.85
CA GLY A 347 -22.07 13.12 -15.12
C GLY A 347 -21.87 13.06 -13.61
N ILE A 348 -20.61 13.02 -13.17
CA ILE A 348 -20.25 12.94 -11.74
C ILE A 348 -20.03 14.36 -11.21
N ASP A 349 -20.79 14.74 -10.18
CA ASP A 349 -20.74 16.09 -9.59
C ASP A 349 -19.82 16.17 -8.36
N THR A 350 -19.36 15.04 -7.85
CA THR A 350 -18.57 15.00 -6.61
C THR A 350 -17.36 14.08 -6.77
N ALA A 351 -16.16 14.62 -6.52
CA ALA A 351 -14.91 13.87 -6.52
C ALA A 351 -14.15 14.06 -5.21
N VAL A 352 -13.42 13.05 -4.79
CA VAL A 352 -12.49 13.09 -3.67
C VAL A 352 -11.13 12.60 -4.12
N MET A 353 -10.09 13.44 -3.96
CA MET A 353 -8.71 13.01 -4.00
C MET A 353 -8.41 12.28 -2.70
N LEU A 354 -8.41 10.95 -2.73
CA LEU A 354 -8.23 10.11 -1.54
C LEU A 354 -6.94 9.30 -1.64
N TYR A 355 -5.90 9.82 -1.05
CA TYR A 355 -4.57 9.22 -1.09
C TYR A 355 -3.97 9.09 0.31
N SER A 356 -3.20 8.03 0.55
CA SER A 356 -2.26 8.06 1.66
C SER A 356 -1.22 9.16 1.45
N VAL A 357 -0.79 9.81 2.52
CA VAL A 357 0.22 10.88 2.44
C VAL A 357 1.46 10.37 1.71
N SER A 358 1.93 9.16 2.03
CA SER A 358 3.14 8.58 1.41
C SER A 358 3.01 8.42 -0.11
N ASN A 359 1.88 7.91 -0.59
CA ASN A 359 1.64 7.75 -2.02
C ASN A 359 1.42 9.09 -2.71
N PHE A 360 0.70 10.02 -2.09
CA PHE A 360 0.52 11.36 -2.63
C PHE A 360 1.85 12.07 -2.89
N LEU A 361 2.78 11.96 -1.95
CA LEU A 361 4.10 12.59 -2.06
C LEU A 361 4.98 11.97 -3.16
N ALA A 362 4.81 10.68 -3.45
CA ALA A 362 5.64 9.93 -4.38
C ALA A 362 5.04 9.80 -5.80
N ASP A 363 3.72 9.93 -5.95
CA ASP A 363 3.03 9.69 -7.22
C ASP A 363 3.41 10.75 -8.26
N ARG A 364 3.70 10.30 -9.47
CA ARG A 364 4.06 11.15 -10.62
C ARG A 364 2.95 11.25 -11.66
N ASN A 365 1.81 10.61 -11.39
CA ASN A 365 0.71 10.47 -12.35
C ASN A 365 -0.42 11.48 -12.13
N LEU A 366 -0.31 12.40 -11.14
CA LEU A 366 -1.35 13.40 -10.88
C LEU A 366 -1.55 14.37 -12.07
N ILE A 367 -0.62 14.40 -13.01
CA ILE A 367 -0.78 15.12 -14.28
C ILE A 367 -2.00 14.67 -15.10
N TYR A 368 -2.49 13.44 -14.88
CA TYR A 368 -3.70 12.92 -15.56
C TYR A 368 -5.02 13.42 -14.95
N LEU A 369 -4.97 14.22 -13.88
CA LEU A 369 -6.16 14.87 -13.31
C LEU A 369 -6.77 15.88 -14.25
N ALA A 370 -5.92 16.69 -14.91
CA ALA A 370 -6.35 17.82 -15.73
C ALA A 370 -6.93 17.37 -17.08
N PRO A 371 -7.80 18.19 -17.70
CA PRO A 371 -8.22 18.02 -19.09
C PRO A 371 -7.00 17.98 -20.01
N ARG A 372 -7.05 17.13 -21.02
CA ARG A 372 -6.07 17.19 -22.11
C ARG A 372 -6.41 18.42 -22.96
N GLY A 373 -5.58 19.46 -22.90
CA GLY A 373 -5.69 20.64 -23.72
C GLY A 373 -5.54 20.36 -25.23
#